data_8ddf018f6f731891b79c700747b5cd5e
#
_entry.id   8ddf018f6f731891b79c700747b5cd5e
#
_cell.length_a   1.000
_cell.length_b   1.000
_cell.length_c   1.000
_cell.angle_alpha   90.00
_cell.angle_beta   90.00
_cell.angle_gamma   90.00
#
_symmetry.space_group_name_H-M   'P 1'
#
loop_
_entity.id
_entity.type
_entity.pdbx_description
1 polymer ?
#
loop_
_entity_poly.entity_id
_entity_poly.type
_entity_poly.pdbx_seq_one_letter_code
_entity_poly.pdbx_strand_id
1 'polypeptide(L)'
;MYKRQKYEKNPVLTAKDLPEGASKVDFRDPKIWKEKDGYFYCVIGSRPADGSGQILLYRSADGFEWEFVSVLAENKKRYGKMWECPDFFELGGKHVLLTSPQDMLPEGLEFHNGNGTLCIIGEMDPETYTLKEETVQSVDYGIDYYAMQTLLAPDGRRIMIAWMQNWDTIAHRCSDSKWFAQMS
;
A
#
# COMPACT_ATOMS: atom_id res chain seq x y z
N MET A 1 -10.33 -3.26 30.77
CA MET A 1 -10.62 -2.47 29.56
C MET A 1 -9.33 -1.76 29.15
N TYR A 2 -8.66 -2.19 28.07
CA TYR A 2 -7.44 -1.53 27.61
C TYR A 2 -7.80 -0.19 26.99
N LYS A 3 -7.32 0.91 27.58
CA LYS A 3 -7.48 2.24 27.00
C LYS A 3 -6.32 2.47 26.00
N ARG A 4 -6.64 2.61 24.72
CA ARG A 4 -5.67 3.07 23.72
C ARG A 4 -5.48 4.57 23.92
N GLN A 5 -4.23 5.00 24.07
CA GLN A 5 -3.84 6.41 24.17
C GLN A 5 -2.97 6.77 22.98
N LYS A 6 -3.07 8.01 22.51
CA LYS A 6 -2.13 8.56 21.55
C LYS A 6 -0.77 8.74 22.23
N TYR A 7 0.30 8.40 21.52
CA TYR A 7 1.64 8.67 21.98
C TYR A 7 1.86 10.19 22.11
N GLU A 8 2.48 10.63 23.19
CA GLU A 8 2.63 12.06 23.49
C GLU A 8 3.45 12.82 22.46
N LYS A 9 4.42 12.13 21.82
CA LYS A 9 5.27 12.71 20.77
C LYS A 9 4.76 12.47 19.35
N ASN A 10 3.47 12.12 19.17
CA ASN A 10 2.89 12.05 17.82
C ASN A 10 2.87 13.42 17.13
N PRO A 11 3.05 13.48 15.80
CA PRO A 11 3.27 12.36 14.87
C PRO A 11 4.70 11.82 14.92
N VAL A 12 4.87 10.50 14.79
CA VAL A 12 6.18 9.82 14.79
C VAL A 12 6.89 9.87 13.45
N LEU A 13 6.17 10.18 12.37
CA LEU A 13 6.70 10.47 11.04
C LEU A 13 6.06 11.76 10.52
N THR A 14 6.87 12.63 9.95
CA THR A 14 6.47 13.95 9.45
C THR A 14 7.07 14.22 8.07
N ALA A 15 6.75 15.37 7.50
CA ALA A 15 7.35 15.80 6.23
C ALA A 15 8.90 15.97 6.29
N LYS A 16 9.50 15.97 7.48
CA LYS A 16 10.97 16.04 7.63
C LYS A 16 11.65 14.69 7.42
N ASP A 17 10.88 13.63 7.58
CA ASP A 17 11.34 12.24 7.49
C ASP A 17 11.18 11.67 6.07
N LEU A 18 10.67 12.49 5.14
CA LEU A 18 10.50 12.12 3.73
C LEU A 18 11.83 12.20 2.98
N PRO A 19 12.08 11.27 2.05
CA PRO A 19 13.21 11.40 1.14
C PRO A 19 13.04 12.60 0.22
N GLU A 20 14.15 13.08 -0.34
CA GLU A 20 14.17 14.21 -1.26
C GLU A 20 13.24 13.95 -2.47
N GLY A 21 12.45 14.96 -2.84
CA GLY A 21 11.50 14.87 -3.95
C GLY A 21 10.18 14.17 -3.65
N ALA A 22 9.99 13.58 -2.46
CA ALA A 22 8.71 12.99 -2.09
C ALA A 22 7.65 14.07 -1.77
N SER A 23 6.40 13.78 -2.13
CA SER A 23 5.27 14.66 -1.85
C SER A 23 5.02 14.82 -0.36
N LYS A 24 4.86 16.05 0.11
CA LYS A 24 4.46 16.36 1.49
C LYS A 24 2.95 16.21 1.73
N VAL A 25 2.17 16.05 0.69
CA VAL A 25 0.70 15.92 0.72
C VAL A 25 0.29 14.46 0.52
N ASP A 26 0.89 13.79 -0.47
CA ASP A 26 0.63 12.40 -0.79
C ASP A 26 1.59 11.49 0.00
N PHE A 27 1.28 11.29 1.27
CA PHE A 27 2.02 10.45 2.22
C PHE A 27 1.02 9.89 3.23
N ARG A 28 0.61 8.61 3.05
CA ARG A 28 -0.49 8.03 3.80
C ARG A 28 -0.51 6.50 3.82
N ASP A 29 -1.43 5.94 4.59
CA ASP A 29 -1.78 4.53 4.66
C ASP A 29 -0.62 3.64 5.16
N PRO A 30 -0.07 3.89 6.36
CA PRO A 30 1.04 3.10 6.88
C PRO A 30 0.60 1.67 7.20
N LYS A 31 1.36 0.68 6.73
CA LYS A 31 1.27 -0.71 7.16
C LYS A 31 2.52 -1.11 7.91
N ILE A 32 2.34 -1.53 9.16
CA ILE A 32 3.44 -1.87 10.08
C ILE A 32 3.42 -3.37 10.37
N TRP A 33 4.59 -3.98 10.41
CA TRP A 33 4.79 -5.34 10.92
C TRP A 33 6.10 -5.43 11.71
N LYS A 34 6.23 -6.48 12.50
CA LYS A 34 7.47 -6.80 13.19
C LYS A 34 8.15 -7.97 12.49
N GLU A 35 9.42 -7.80 12.12
CA GLU A 35 10.20 -8.83 11.45
C GLU A 35 10.97 -9.70 12.47
N LYS A 36 11.49 -10.84 11.98
CA LYS A 36 12.26 -11.81 12.79
C LYS A 36 13.58 -11.25 13.31
N ASP A 37 14.15 -10.24 12.64
CA ASP A 37 15.33 -9.51 13.10
C ASP A 37 15.08 -8.62 14.33
N GLY A 38 13.81 -8.54 14.77
CA GLY A 38 13.38 -7.79 15.94
C GLY A 38 12.95 -6.35 15.64
N TYR A 39 13.19 -5.84 14.43
CA TYR A 39 12.78 -4.50 14.02
C TYR A 39 11.30 -4.46 13.61
N PHE A 40 10.72 -3.29 13.77
CA PHE A 40 9.47 -2.94 13.13
C PHE A 40 9.77 -2.32 11.76
N TYR A 41 9.01 -2.72 10.76
CA TYR A 41 9.03 -2.14 9.43
C TYR A 41 7.69 -1.48 9.11
N CYS A 42 7.73 -0.46 8.26
CA CYS A 42 6.54 0.26 7.84
C CYS A 42 6.64 0.60 6.36
N VAL A 43 5.66 0.17 5.57
CA VAL A 43 5.48 0.67 4.20
C VAL A 43 4.43 1.76 4.19
N ILE A 44 4.67 2.81 3.40
CA ILE A 44 3.78 3.98 3.30
C ILE A 44 3.64 4.38 1.84
N GLY A 45 2.40 4.63 1.42
CA GLY A 45 2.09 5.17 0.09
C GLY A 45 2.57 6.60 -0.08
N SER A 46 3.19 6.89 -1.21
CA SER A 46 3.77 8.21 -1.51
C SER A 46 3.77 8.51 -3.01
N ARG A 47 4.17 9.72 -3.36
CA ARG A 47 4.42 10.16 -4.74
C ARG A 47 5.74 10.93 -4.81
N PRO A 48 6.62 10.66 -5.80
CA PRO A 48 7.74 11.52 -6.14
C PRO A 48 7.27 12.75 -6.93
N ALA A 49 8.23 13.65 -7.22
CA ALA A 49 7.98 14.90 -7.92
C ALA A 49 7.44 14.73 -9.36
N ASP A 50 7.69 13.58 -10.00
CA ASP A 50 7.20 13.27 -11.35
C ASP A 50 5.71 12.90 -11.38
N GLY A 51 5.07 12.79 -10.21
CA GLY A 51 3.65 12.52 -10.05
C GLY A 51 3.25 11.04 -10.12
N SER A 52 4.21 10.12 -10.28
CA SER A 52 3.95 8.68 -10.23
C SER A 52 3.83 8.16 -8.79
N GLY A 53 3.29 6.95 -8.58
CA GLY A 53 3.21 6.33 -7.26
C GLY A 53 4.54 5.71 -6.83
N GLN A 54 4.78 5.68 -5.52
CA GLN A 54 5.90 4.96 -4.91
C GLN A 54 5.51 4.45 -3.52
N ILE A 55 6.24 3.45 -3.03
CA ILE A 55 6.12 2.94 -1.67
C ILE A 55 7.43 3.20 -0.94
N LEU A 56 7.34 3.92 0.17
CA LEU A 56 8.47 4.18 1.05
C LEU A 56 8.55 3.12 2.14
N LEU A 57 9.77 2.67 2.45
CA LEU A 57 10.05 1.74 3.54
C LEU A 57 10.76 2.48 4.67
N TYR A 58 10.24 2.32 5.88
CA TYR A 58 10.82 2.79 7.12
C TYR A 58 11.09 1.62 8.06
N ARG A 59 12.02 1.81 9.00
CA ARG A 59 12.37 0.84 10.03
C ARG A 59 12.46 1.51 11.40
N SER A 60 12.13 0.76 12.46
CA SER A 60 12.22 1.21 13.85
C SER A 60 12.62 0.07 14.77
N ALA A 61 13.46 0.34 15.76
CA ALA A 61 13.81 -0.63 16.79
C ALA A 61 12.73 -0.72 17.91
N ASP A 62 11.95 0.32 18.13
CA ASP A 62 11.03 0.48 19.26
C ASP A 62 9.57 0.79 18.87
N GLY A 63 9.31 1.07 17.59
CA GLY A 63 8.01 1.48 17.06
C GLY A 63 7.70 2.97 17.25
N PHE A 64 8.62 3.76 17.79
CA PHE A 64 8.45 5.18 18.04
C PHE A 64 9.40 6.06 17.23
N GLU A 65 10.68 5.69 17.18
CA GLU A 65 11.68 6.38 16.38
C GLU A 65 11.87 5.62 15.06
N TRP A 66 11.56 6.28 13.94
CA TRP A 66 11.57 5.68 12.60
C TRP A 66 12.66 6.27 11.73
N GLU A 67 13.36 5.44 11.00
CA GLU A 67 14.34 5.82 9.99
C GLU A 67 13.88 5.42 8.59
N PHE A 68 14.13 6.28 7.62
CA PHE A 68 13.92 5.96 6.21
C PHE A 68 14.95 4.93 5.77
N VAL A 69 14.49 3.86 5.12
CA VAL A 69 15.35 2.78 4.61
C VAL A 69 15.54 2.92 3.11
N SER A 70 14.42 2.91 2.35
CA SER A 70 14.47 2.92 0.88
C SER A 70 13.15 3.38 0.27
N VAL A 71 13.19 3.65 -1.02
CA VAL A 71 12.01 3.57 -1.89
C VAL A 71 11.88 2.09 -2.28
N LEU A 72 10.98 1.36 -1.61
CA LEU A 72 10.79 -0.07 -1.81
C LEU A 72 10.38 -0.41 -3.25
N ALA A 73 9.47 0.38 -3.81
CA ALA A 73 8.97 0.22 -5.17
C ALA A 73 8.56 1.57 -5.77
N GLU A 74 8.76 1.70 -7.07
CA GLU A 74 8.41 2.88 -7.87
C GLU A 74 7.57 2.49 -9.07
N ASN A 75 6.54 3.28 -9.36
CA ASN A 75 5.66 3.11 -10.49
C ASN A 75 6.31 3.39 -11.85
N LYS A 76 7.19 4.39 -11.94
CA LYS A 76 7.81 4.85 -13.20
C LYS A 76 6.79 5.16 -14.31
N LYS A 77 5.63 5.70 -13.92
CA LYS A 77 4.50 6.07 -14.79
C LYS A 77 3.81 4.91 -15.53
N ARG A 78 3.93 3.68 -15.04
CA ARG A 78 3.30 2.50 -15.66
C ARG A 78 1.91 2.21 -15.08
N TYR A 79 1.73 2.38 -13.76
CA TYR A 79 0.56 1.90 -13.03
C TYR A 79 -0.08 3.03 -12.23
N GLY A 80 -0.80 3.91 -12.90
CA GLY A 80 -1.50 5.01 -12.27
C GLY A 80 -0.59 6.08 -11.67
N LYS A 81 -1.13 6.83 -10.72
CA LYS A 81 -0.42 7.93 -10.04
C LYS A 81 -0.13 7.58 -8.58
N MET A 82 -0.96 8.04 -7.65
CA MET A 82 -0.77 7.70 -6.23
C MET A 82 -0.99 6.23 -5.98
N TRP A 83 -0.11 5.62 -5.20
CA TRP A 83 -0.25 4.26 -4.69
C TRP A 83 -0.72 4.28 -3.25
N GLU A 84 -1.98 3.94 -3.01
CA GLU A 84 -2.61 3.91 -1.70
C GLU A 84 -2.60 2.51 -1.07
N CYS A 85 -2.85 2.44 0.22
CA CYS A 85 -3.09 1.21 0.99
C CYS A 85 -2.03 0.12 0.77
N PRO A 86 -0.71 0.40 0.86
CA PRO A 86 0.29 -0.62 0.65
C PRO A 86 0.19 -1.72 1.70
N ASP A 87 0.46 -2.96 1.27
CA ASP A 87 0.66 -4.12 2.15
C ASP A 87 1.82 -4.95 1.61
N PHE A 88 2.77 -5.31 2.46
CA PHE A 88 3.99 -6.00 2.06
C PHE A 88 4.27 -7.20 2.95
N PHE A 89 4.52 -8.36 2.33
CA PHE A 89 4.73 -9.62 3.06
C PHE A 89 5.40 -10.69 2.19
N GLU A 90 5.91 -11.73 2.86
CA GLU A 90 6.36 -12.96 2.19
C GLU A 90 5.21 -13.95 1.98
N LEU A 91 5.15 -14.57 0.80
CA LEU A 91 4.24 -15.66 0.48
C LEU A 91 4.90 -16.61 -0.54
N GLY A 92 4.98 -17.91 -0.20
CA GLY A 92 5.53 -18.91 -1.11
C GLY A 92 6.99 -18.70 -1.50
N GLY A 93 7.79 -18.05 -0.62
CA GLY A 93 9.20 -17.75 -0.87
C GLY A 93 9.44 -16.54 -1.77
N LYS A 94 8.41 -15.75 -2.05
CA LYS A 94 8.48 -14.47 -2.76
C LYS A 94 7.96 -13.33 -1.89
N HIS A 95 8.39 -12.12 -2.21
CA HIS A 95 7.82 -10.92 -1.64
C HIS A 95 6.62 -10.47 -2.48
N VAL A 96 5.56 -10.09 -1.80
CA VAL A 96 4.31 -9.58 -2.39
C VAL A 96 4.08 -8.17 -1.89
N LEU A 97 3.96 -7.23 -2.81
CA LEU A 97 3.48 -5.88 -2.55
C LEU A 97 2.10 -5.72 -3.16
N LEU A 98 1.12 -5.43 -2.32
CA LEU A 98 -0.21 -5.01 -2.75
C LEU A 98 -0.30 -3.49 -2.63
N THR A 99 -0.99 -2.85 -3.57
CA THR A 99 -1.29 -1.42 -3.51
C THR A 99 -2.54 -1.09 -4.32
N SER A 100 -3.15 0.05 -4.02
CA SER A 100 -4.35 0.53 -4.70
C SER A 100 -4.02 1.82 -5.46
N PRO A 101 -3.61 1.70 -6.75
CA PRO A 101 -3.29 2.85 -7.58
C PRO A 101 -4.52 3.68 -7.93
N GLN A 102 -4.33 5.00 -8.02
CA GLN A 102 -5.28 5.94 -8.60
C GLN A 102 -4.90 6.27 -10.05
N ASP A 103 -5.88 6.61 -10.86
CA ASP A 103 -5.72 7.04 -12.25
C ASP A 103 -4.95 6.01 -13.12
N MET A 104 -5.29 4.73 -12.97
CA MET A 104 -4.78 3.66 -13.85
C MET A 104 -5.25 3.86 -15.28
N LEU A 105 -4.44 3.39 -16.23
CA LEU A 105 -4.82 3.31 -17.64
C LEU A 105 -4.86 1.84 -18.06
N PRO A 106 -5.83 1.44 -18.91
CA PRO A 106 -5.93 0.06 -19.39
C PRO A 106 -4.69 -0.37 -20.17
N GLU A 107 -4.25 -1.61 -19.95
CA GLU A 107 -3.21 -2.25 -20.73
C GLU A 107 -3.70 -3.65 -21.15
N GLY A 108 -4.06 -3.83 -22.42
CA GLY A 108 -4.67 -5.05 -22.93
C GLY A 108 -5.99 -5.39 -22.20
N LEU A 109 -6.00 -6.48 -21.44
CA LEU A 109 -7.13 -6.91 -20.60
C LEU A 109 -6.94 -6.56 -19.11
N GLU A 110 -5.84 -5.89 -18.77
CA GLU A 110 -5.50 -5.52 -17.40
C GLU A 110 -5.86 -4.06 -17.11
N PHE A 111 -6.01 -3.74 -15.84
CA PHE A 111 -6.06 -2.38 -15.29
C PHE A 111 -7.16 -1.48 -15.85
N HIS A 112 -8.34 -2.05 -16.15
CA HIS A 112 -9.44 -1.29 -16.75
C HIS A 112 -10.12 -0.30 -15.80
N ASN A 113 -9.90 -0.40 -14.51
CA ASN A 113 -10.44 0.54 -13.53
C ASN A 113 -9.45 1.69 -13.30
N GLY A 114 -9.93 2.92 -13.35
CA GLY A 114 -9.12 4.10 -13.04
C GLY A 114 -8.56 4.07 -11.61
N ASN A 115 -9.32 3.51 -10.66
CA ASN A 115 -8.86 3.17 -9.32
C ASN A 115 -8.89 1.65 -9.17
N GLY A 116 -7.73 1.04 -9.16
CA GLY A 116 -7.59 -0.42 -9.23
C GLY A 116 -6.83 -1.02 -8.05
N THR A 117 -6.56 -2.30 -8.17
CA THR A 117 -5.76 -3.07 -7.21
C THR A 117 -4.60 -3.73 -7.94
N LEU A 118 -3.41 -3.60 -7.39
CA LEU A 118 -2.18 -4.09 -7.99
C LEU A 118 -1.49 -5.06 -7.05
N CYS A 119 -1.08 -6.20 -7.59
CA CYS A 119 -0.22 -7.17 -6.94
C CYS A 119 1.12 -7.22 -7.68
N ILE A 120 2.19 -6.85 -6.99
CA ILE A 120 3.56 -6.94 -7.48
C ILE A 120 4.24 -8.09 -6.73
N ILE A 121 4.73 -9.08 -7.47
CA ILE A 121 5.45 -10.23 -6.93
C ILE A 121 6.90 -10.13 -7.38
N GLY A 122 7.82 -10.39 -6.46
CA GLY A 122 9.23 -10.34 -6.77
C GLY A 122 10.13 -10.72 -5.61
N GLU A 123 11.35 -10.26 -5.65
CA GLU A 123 12.36 -10.44 -4.60
C GLU A 123 12.83 -9.09 -4.06
N MET A 124 12.87 -8.97 -2.74
CA MET A 124 13.48 -7.81 -2.11
C MET A 124 15.00 -8.00 -2.09
N ASP A 125 15.71 -7.03 -2.63
CA ASP A 125 17.15 -6.99 -2.54
C ASP A 125 17.57 -6.72 -1.07
N PRO A 126 18.35 -7.58 -0.44
CA PRO A 126 18.69 -7.47 0.97
C PRO A 126 19.68 -6.34 1.30
N GLU A 127 20.38 -5.79 0.32
CA GLU A 127 21.34 -4.70 0.51
C GLU A 127 20.67 -3.33 0.31
N THR A 128 19.84 -3.22 -0.73
CA THR A 128 19.18 -1.95 -1.10
C THR A 128 17.77 -1.80 -0.55
N TYR A 129 17.16 -2.90 -0.08
CA TYR A 129 15.76 -2.95 0.36
C TYR A 129 14.78 -2.46 -0.71
N THR A 130 15.06 -2.75 -1.97
CA THR A 130 14.19 -2.46 -3.10
C THR A 130 13.53 -3.74 -3.61
N LEU A 131 12.27 -3.66 -4.01
CA LEU A 131 11.54 -4.79 -4.60
C LEU A 131 11.88 -4.88 -6.10
N LYS A 132 12.53 -5.97 -6.49
CA LYS A 132 12.75 -6.33 -7.89
C LYS A 132 11.52 -7.07 -8.40
N GLU A 133 10.68 -6.38 -9.18
CA GLU A 133 9.46 -6.97 -9.73
C GLU A 133 9.76 -8.10 -10.72
N GLU A 134 9.02 -9.20 -10.62
CA GLU A 134 9.02 -10.33 -11.56
C GLU A 134 7.67 -10.44 -12.28
N THR A 135 6.57 -10.20 -11.55
CA THR A 135 5.21 -10.27 -12.07
C THR A 135 4.38 -9.14 -11.48
N VAL A 136 3.56 -8.53 -12.32
CA VAL A 136 2.57 -7.54 -11.92
C VAL A 136 1.23 -7.91 -12.51
N GLN A 137 0.18 -7.90 -11.70
CA GLN A 137 -1.18 -8.25 -12.13
C GLN A 137 -2.24 -7.50 -11.31
N SER A 138 -3.45 -7.41 -11.84
CA SER A 138 -4.62 -7.02 -11.05
C SER A 138 -4.91 -8.05 -9.96
N VAL A 139 -5.37 -7.60 -8.80
CA VAL A 139 -5.85 -8.52 -7.74
C VAL A 139 -7.26 -9.00 -8.04
N ASP A 140 -8.07 -8.13 -8.61
CA ASP A 140 -9.45 -8.39 -9.01
C ASP A 140 -9.74 -7.76 -10.37
N TYR A 141 -10.51 -8.45 -11.20
CA TYR A 141 -10.89 -8.02 -12.55
C TYR A 141 -12.29 -7.40 -12.63
N GLY A 142 -12.99 -7.32 -11.48
CA GLY A 142 -14.25 -6.61 -11.36
C GLY A 142 -14.09 -5.11 -11.19
N ILE A 143 -15.20 -4.39 -11.19
CA ILE A 143 -15.21 -2.93 -11.06
C ILE A 143 -14.96 -2.48 -9.61
N ASP A 144 -15.39 -3.27 -8.65
CA ASP A 144 -15.55 -2.87 -7.25
C ASP A 144 -14.66 -3.69 -6.31
N TYR A 145 -13.39 -3.42 -6.36
CA TYR A 145 -12.42 -4.00 -5.43
C TYR A 145 -11.27 -3.02 -5.20
N TYR A 146 -11.22 -2.36 -4.03
CA TYR A 146 -10.24 -1.32 -3.74
C TYR A 146 -9.77 -1.35 -2.29
N ALA A 147 -8.62 -0.72 -2.01
CA ALA A 147 -8.08 -0.51 -0.67
C ALA A 147 -7.91 -1.81 0.14
N MET A 148 -7.48 -2.90 -0.52
CA MET A 148 -7.27 -4.19 0.13
C MET A 148 -6.18 -4.13 1.18
N GLN A 149 -6.37 -4.90 2.24
CA GLN A 149 -5.39 -5.14 3.29
C GLN A 149 -5.41 -6.61 3.68
N THR A 150 -4.25 -7.14 4.09
CA THR A 150 -4.18 -8.53 4.54
C THR A 150 -3.77 -8.64 6.00
N LEU A 151 -4.10 -9.77 6.59
CA LEU A 151 -3.62 -10.21 7.89
C LEU A 151 -3.23 -11.69 7.86
N LEU A 152 -2.24 -12.05 8.66
CA LEU A 152 -1.90 -13.45 8.90
C LEU A 152 -2.73 -13.96 10.07
N ALA A 153 -3.63 -14.91 9.81
CA ALA A 153 -4.45 -15.54 10.84
C ALA A 153 -3.61 -16.52 11.69
N PRO A 154 -4.04 -16.82 12.93
CA PRO A 154 -3.31 -17.73 13.81
C PRO A 154 -3.15 -19.17 13.26
N ASP A 155 -4.01 -19.57 12.33
CA ASP A 155 -3.96 -20.87 11.64
C ASP A 155 -3.04 -20.91 10.42
N GLY A 156 -2.31 -19.80 10.16
CA GLY A 156 -1.35 -19.67 9.06
C GLY A 156 -1.94 -19.20 7.74
N ARG A 157 -3.26 -19.01 7.63
CA ARG A 157 -3.87 -18.41 6.44
C ARG A 157 -3.59 -16.92 6.38
N ARG A 158 -3.27 -16.41 5.20
CA ARG A 158 -3.32 -14.98 4.94
C ARG A 158 -4.69 -14.64 4.38
N ILE A 159 -5.39 -13.77 5.08
CA ILE A 159 -6.75 -13.34 4.75
C ILE A 159 -6.66 -11.93 4.19
N MET A 160 -7.32 -11.69 3.07
CA MET A 160 -7.43 -10.38 2.43
C MET A 160 -8.86 -9.86 2.60
N ILE A 161 -8.98 -8.58 2.91
CA ILE A 161 -10.26 -7.86 2.97
C ILE A 161 -10.11 -6.61 2.12
N ALA A 162 -11.13 -6.29 1.31
CA ALA A 162 -11.14 -5.10 0.47
C ALA A 162 -12.49 -4.38 0.53
N TRP A 163 -12.48 -3.15 0.07
CA TRP A 163 -13.69 -2.35 -0.12
C TRP A 163 -14.35 -2.72 -1.45
N MET A 164 -15.57 -3.28 -1.39
CA MET A 164 -16.35 -3.67 -2.57
C MET A 164 -17.02 -2.47 -3.25
N GLN A 165 -16.26 -1.44 -3.49
CA GLN A 165 -16.66 -0.27 -4.28
C GLN A 165 -15.44 0.30 -5.00
N ASN A 166 -15.67 1.33 -5.80
CA ASN A 166 -14.64 2.05 -6.52
C ASN A 166 -14.92 3.56 -6.46
N TRP A 167 -13.88 4.38 -6.38
CA TRP A 167 -14.02 5.82 -6.36
C TRP A 167 -14.73 6.37 -7.61
N ASP A 168 -14.53 5.73 -8.77
CA ASP A 168 -15.13 6.16 -10.04
C ASP A 168 -16.65 5.97 -10.08
N THR A 169 -17.19 5.01 -9.31
CA THR A 169 -18.60 4.62 -9.36
C THR A 169 -19.39 4.97 -8.09
N ILE A 170 -18.71 5.29 -6.98
CA ILE A 170 -19.35 5.47 -5.67
C ILE A 170 -20.39 6.59 -5.67
N ALA A 171 -20.13 7.70 -6.36
CA ALA A 171 -21.05 8.83 -6.40
C ALA A 171 -22.40 8.45 -7.04
N HIS A 172 -22.36 7.69 -8.15
CA HIS A 172 -23.55 7.20 -8.83
C HIS A 172 -24.32 6.19 -7.97
N ARG A 173 -23.61 5.25 -7.36
CA ARG A 173 -24.26 4.23 -6.50
C ARG A 173 -24.88 4.81 -5.24
N CYS A 174 -24.21 5.75 -4.59
CA CYS A 174 -24.77 6.40 -3.40
C CYS A 174 -25.99 7.25 -3.72
N SER A 175 -26.06 7.93 -4.87
CA SER A 175 -27.19 8.74 -5.27
C SER A 175 -28.41 7.89 -5.67
N ASP A 176 -28.18 6.83 -6.43
CA ASP A 176 -29.28 6.08 -7.08
C ASP A 176 -29.79 4.92 -6.23
N SER A 177 -28.91 4.21 -5.51
CA SER A 177 -29.27 3.00 -4.78
C SER A 177 -29.26 3.14 -3.26
N LYS A 178 -28.77 4.24 -2.71
CA LYS A 178 -28.58 4.47 -1.27
C LYS A 178 -27.67 3.42 -0.60
N TRP A 179 -26.82 2.75 -1.37
CA TRP A 179 -25.79 1.88 -0.86
C TRP A 179 -24.56 2.68 -0.46
N PHE A 180 -24.04 2.45 0.74
CA PHE A 180 -22.92 3.25 1.26
C PHE A 180 -21.57 2.58 1.13
N ALA A 181 -21.48 1.34 1.55
CA ALA A 181 -20.23 0.59 1.44
C ALA A 181 -20.47 -0.90 1.70
N GLN A 182 -19.62 -1.73 1.13
CA GLN A 182 -19.59 -3.16 1.35
C GLN A 182 -18.14 -3.64 1.41
N MET A 183 -17.87 -4.62 2.28
CA MET A 183 -16.56 -5.25 2.42
C MET A 183 -16.62 -6.71 1.96
N SER A 184 -15.55 -7.23 1.39
CA SER A 184 -15.38 -8.63 0.98
C SER A 184 -14.13 -9.24 1.60
#